data_e9121e00210f89179751097102773c91
#
_entry.id   e9121e00210f89179751097102773c91
#
_cell.length_a   1.000
_cell.length_b   1.000
_cell.length_c   1.000
_cell.angle_alpha   90.00
_cell.angle_beta   90.00
_cell.angle_gamma   90.00
#
_symmetry.space_group_name_H-M   'P 1'
#
loop_
_entity.id
_entity.type
_entity.pdbx_description
1 polymer ?
#
loop_
_entity_poly.entity_id
_entity_poly.type
_entity_poly.pdbx_seq_one_letter_code
_entity_poly.pdbx_strand_id
1 'polypeptide(L)'
;MSSKLLVIIATGDKAKALTGLMYAKNAIKREWLDDVKVVYFGPSEQLMYDDADVASAAIELASMGESYACKAISDRDGISEKIDGMGVRVEYVGTIISDYIKQGYVPMVW
;
A
#
# COMPACT_ATOMS: atom_id res chain seq x y z
N MET A 1 1.34 -22.83 -10.70
CA MET A 1 0.48 -21.63 -10.58
C MET A 1 1.15 -20.61 -9.68
N SER A 2 1.07 -19.35 -10.04
CA SER A 2 1.62 -18.30 -9.18
C SER A 2 0.57 -17.78 -8.20
N SER A 3 1.01 -17.50 -7.00
CA SER A 3 0.21 -16.83 -5.97
C SER A 3 0.60 -15.35 -5.95
N LYS A 4 -0.33 -14.49 -6.32
CA LYS A 4 -0.12 -13.04 -6.44
C LYS A 4 -1.16 -12.30 -5.62
N LEU A 5 -0.71 -11.44 -4.74
CA LEU A 5 -1.57 -10.71 -3.81
C LEU A 5 -1.47 -9.21 -4.02
N LEU A 6 -2.60 -8.56 -4.06
CA LEU A 6 -2.71 -7.10 -4.04
C LEU A 6 -3.29 -6.67 -2.70
N VAL A 7 -2.44 -6.16 -1.82
CA VAL A 7 -2.88 -5.64 -0.53
C VAL A 7 -3.31 -4.19 -0.71
N ILE A 8 -4.57 -3.90 -0.40
CA ILE A 8 -5.10 -2.54 -0.45
C ILE A 8 -5.36 -2.09 0.98
N ILE A 9 -4.64 -1.07 1.42
CA ILE A 9 -4.84 -0.46 2.74
C ILE A 9 -5.70 0.79 2.55
N ALA A 10 -6.95 0.70 2.96
CA ALA A 10 -7.91 1.79 2.81
C ALA A 10 -8.22 2.47 4.15
N THR A 11 -8.13 1.72 5.24
CA THR A 11 -8.61 2.16 6.56
C THR A 11 -7.83 3.35 7.13
N GLY A 12 -8.54 4.18 7.88
CA GLY A 12 -7.94 5.21 8.73
C GLY A 12 -7.68 4.73 10.17
N ASP A 13 -8.00 3.47 10.48
CA ASP A 13 -7.74 2.89 11.81
C ASP A 13 -6.30 2.38 11.87
N LYS A 14 -5.53 2.93 12.82
CA LYS A 14 -4.11 2.60 12.96
C LYS A 14 -3.86 1.11 13.18
N ALA A 15 -4.60 0.50 14.08
CA ALA A 15 -4.39 -0.91 14.43
C ALA A 15 -4.68 -1.82 13.23
N LYS A 16 -5.73 -1.54 12.50
CA LYS A 16 -6.10 -2.31 11.32
C LYS A 16 -5.08 -2.12 10.20
N ALA A 17 -4.66 -0.89 9.96
CA ALA A 17 -3.64 -0.59 8.93
C ALA A 17 -2.33 -1.32 9.25
N LEU A 18 -1.86 -1.24 10.49
CA LEU A 18 -0.64 -1.92 10.90
C LEU A 18 -0.74 -3.44 10.77
N THR A 19 -1.91 -4.01 11.01
CA THR A 19 -2.14 -5.45 10.82
C THR A 19 -1.98 -5.84 9.35
N GLY A 20 -2.59 -5.09 8.44
CA GLY A 20 -2.46 -5.34 7.00
C GLY A 20 -1.03 -5.17 6.50
N LEU A 21 -0.35 -4.13 6.97
CA LEU A 21 1.04 -3.87 6.61
C LEU A 21 1.98 -4.94 7.16
N MET A 22 1.72 -5.43 8.37
CA MET A 22 2.48 -6.54 8.95
C MET A 22 2.33 -7.81 8.11
N TYR A 23 1.10 -8.13 7.69
CA TYR A 23 0.88 -9.28 6.84
C TYR A 23 1.62 -9.16 5.51
N ALA A 24 1.51 -8.02 4.84
CA ALA A 24 2.19 -7.77 3.56
C ALA A 24 3.71 -7.93 3.71
N LYS A 25 4.28 -7.32 4.73
CA LYS A 25 5.72 -7.40 5.01
C LYS A 25 6.18 -8.85 5.21
N ASN A 26 5.46 -9.59 6.03
CA ASN A 26 5.83 -10.98 6.32
C ASN A 26 5.62 -11.88 5.10
N ALA A 27 4.57 -11.67 4.33
CA ALA A 27 4.33 -12.43 3.10
C ALA A 27 5.47 -12.26 2.09
N ILE A 28 6.02 -11.05 1.99
CA ILE A 28 7.19 -10.78 1.13
C ILE A 28 8.44 -11.39 1.75
N LYS A 29 8.74 -11.05 2.99
CA LYS A 29 9.99 -11.42 3.67
C LYS A 29 10.15 -12.93 3.81
N ARG A 30 9.08 -13.62 4.09
CA ARG A 30 9.08 -15.07 4.32
C ARG A 30 8.72 -15.87 3.07
N GLU A 31 8.54 -15.20 1.95
CA GLU A 31 8.20 -15.83 0.68
C GLU A 31 6.97 -16.73 0.74
N TRP A 32 5.94 -16.27 1.48
CA TRP A 32 4.69 -17.03 1.58
C TRP A 32 3.92 -17.05 0.27
N LEU A 33 4.08 -16.01 -0.55
CA LEU A 33 3.42 -15.85 -1.83
C LEU A 33 4.47 -15.45 -2.88
N ASP A 34 4.17 -15.70 -4.14
CA ASP A 34 5.11 -15.43 -5.22
C ASP A 34 5.32 -13.95 -5.47
N ASP A 35 4.28 -13.14 -5.29
CA ASP A 35 4.39 -11.69 -5.41
C ASP A 35 3.34 -10.97 -4.58
N VAL A 36 3.71 -9.82 -4.03
CA VAL A 36 2.82 -8.98 -3.21
C VAL A 36 3.01 -7.52 -3.64
N LYS A 37 1.91 -6.87 -3.99
CA LYS A 37 1.88 -5.43 -4.27
C LYS A 37 1.04 -4.75 -3.21
N VAL A 38 1.37 -3.50 -2.89
CA VAL A 38 0.68 -2.73 -1.85
C VAL A 38 0.18 -1.41 -2.43
N VAL A 39 -1.10 -1.14 -2.21
CA VAL A 39 -1.74 0.11 -2.63
C VAL A 39 -2.42 0.75 -1.42
N TYR A 40 -2.13 2.03 -1.21
CA TYR A 40 -2.81 2.85 -0.21
C TYR A 40 -3.90 3.64 -0.92
N PHE A 41 -5.15 3.44 -0.51
CA PHE A 41 -6.28 4.02 -1.23
C PHE A 41 -7.38 4.43 -0.24
N GLY A 42 -7.42 5.70 0.11
CA GLY A 42 -8.43 6.26 1.00
C GLY A 42 -7.83 6.83 2.28
N PRO A 43 -8.53 6.75 3.42
CA PRO A 43 -8.09 7.32 4.70
C PRO A 43 -6.70 6.88 5.17
N SER A 44 -6.21 5.74 4.71
CA SER A 44 -4.87 5.25 5.03
C SER A 44 -3.77 6.22 4.59
N GLU A 45 -4.02 7.03 3.57
CA GLU A 45 -3.02 7.99 3.08
C GLU A 45 -2.79 9.11 4.09
N GLN A 46 -3.87 9.64 4.67
CA GLN A 46 -3.76 10.63 5.74
C GLN A 46 -3.13 10.02 6.99
N LEU A 47 -3.46 8.76 7.27
CA LEU A 47 -2.88 8.03 8.40
C LEU A 47 -1.36 7.89 8.26
N MET A 48 -0.85 7.57 7.07
CA MET A 48 0.60 7.55 6.81
C MET A 48 1.25 8.91 7.05
N TYR A 49 0.54 9.98 6.69
CA TYR A 49 1.03 11.35 6.89
C TYR A 49 1.10 11.70 8.37
N ASP A 50 0.10 11.32 9.15
CA ASP A 50 -0.06 11.76 10.54
C ASP A 50 0.61 10.86 11.57
N ASP A 51 0.76 9.56 11.31
CA ASP A 51 1.19 8.58 12.30
C ASP A 51 2.58 8.05 11.97
N ALA A 52 3.51 8.20 12.90
CA ALA A 52 4.91 7.81 12.72
C ALA A 52 5.09 6.30 12.56
N ASP A 53 4.30 5.48 13.24
CA ASP A 53 4.41 4.02 13.14
C ASP A 53 3.94 3.52 11.79
N VAL A 54 2.83 4.08 11.30
CA VAL A 54 2.30 3.74 9.97
C VAL A 54 3.26 4.22 8.89
N ALA A 55 3.80 5.43 9.01
CA ALA A 55 4.80 5.95 8.08
C ALA A 55 6.03 5.04 8.02
N SER A 56 6.53 4.62 9.18
CA SER A 56 7.69 3.74 9.27
C SER A 56 7.45 2.39 8.59
N ALA A 57 6.27 1.79 8.81
CA ALA A 57 5.89 0.54 8.16
C ALA A 57 5.78 0.71 6.64
N ALA A 58 5.21 1.82 6.18
CA ALA A 58 5.08 2.12 4.75
C ALA A 58 6.45 2.30 4.08
N ILE A 59 7.36 3.00 4.73
CA ILE A 59 8.74 3.18 4.24
C ILE A 59 9.44 1.83 4.12
N GLU A 60 9.33 0.98 5.12
CA GLU A 60 9.94 -0.34 5.10
C GLU A 60 9.39 -1.18 3.94
N LEU A 61 8.08 -1.22 3.77
CA LEU A 61 7.46 -1.94 2.66
C LEU A 61 7.87 -1.40 1.29
N ALA A 62 7.99 -0.08 1.17
CA ALA A 62 8.43 0.54 -0.09
C ALA A 62 9.85 0.14 -0.46
N SER A 63 10.70 -0.18 0.52
CA SER A 63 12.05 -0.67 0.28
C SER A 63 12.08 -2.14 -0.16
N MET A 64 11.01 -2.87 0.05
CA MET A 64 10.92 -4.30 -0.25
C MET A 64 10.27 -4.59 -1.61
N GLY A 65 9.55 -3.64 -2.18
CA GLY A 65 8.85 -3.81 -3.45
C GLY A 65 8.06 -2.58 -3.83
N GLU A 66 7.29 -2.67 -4.90
CA GLU A 66 6.50 -1.54 -5.37
C GLU A 66 5.27 -1.29 -4.50
N SER A 67 5.13 -0.04 -4.07
CA SER A 67 3.97 0.44 -3.33
C SER A 67 3.43 1.70 -4.01
N TYR A 68 2.11 1.88 -3.98
CA TYR A 68 1.44 3.00 -4.63
C TYR A 68 0.45 3.66 -3.68
N ALA A 69 0.24 4.96 -3.84
CA ALA A 69 -0.80 5.71 -3.14
C ALA A 69 -1.60 6.52 -4.16
N CYS A 70 -2.89 6.67 -3.91
CA CYS A 70 -3.79 7.36 -4.84
C CYS A 70 -3.48 8.86 -4.92
N LYS A 71 -3.04 9.30 -6.09
CA LYS A 71 -2.70 10.70 -6.35
C LYS A 71 -3.90 11.63 -6.18
N ALA A 72 -5.08 11.22 -6.64
CA ALA A 72 -6.28 12.05 -6.52
C ALA A 72 -6.59 12.40 -5.05
N ILE A 73 -6.44 11.42 -4.16
CA ILE A 73 -6.70 11.60 -2.73
C ILE A 73 -5.58 12.39 -2.07
N SER A 74 -4.33 12.03 -2.31
CA SER A 74 -3.20 12.71 -1.68
C SER A 74 -3.04 14.15 -2.16
N ASP A 75 -3.32 14.43 -3.43
CA ASP A 75 -3.30 15.81 -3.94
C ASP A 75 -4.42 16.65 -3.31
N ARG A 76 -5.62 16.09 -3.20
CA ARG A 76 -6.75 16.76 -2.55
C ARG A 76 -6.41 17.14 -1.11
N ASP A 77 -5.73 16.24 -0.39
CA ASP A 77 -5.39 16.44 1.01
C ASP A 77 -4.05 17.17 1.21
N GLY A 78 -3.33 17.49 0.13
CA GLY A 78 -2.06 18.22 0.20
C GLY A 78 -0.91 17.45 0.78
N ILE A 79 -0.90 16.12 0.65
CA ILE A 79 0.08 15.24 1.30
C ILE A 79 0.94 14.42 0.33
N SER A 80 0.78 14.63 -0.98
CA SER A 80 1.47 13.83 -2.00
C SER A 80 2.99 13.88 -1.87
N GLU A 81 3.57 15.04 -1.62
CA GLU A 81 5.01 15.22 -1.56
C GLU A 81 5.63 14.41 -0.43
N LYS A 82 5.01 14.42 0.75
CA LYS A 82 5.51 13.64 1.89
C LYS A 82 5.38 12.13 1.65
N ILE A 83 4.28 11.69 1.06
CA ILE A 83 4.09 10.27 0.74
C ILE A 83 5.12 9.82 -0.30
N ASP A 84 5.33 10.62 -1.33
CA ASP A 84 6.36 10.34 -2.35
C ASP A 84 7.74 10.19 -1.70
N GLY A 85 8.06 11.05 -0.74
CA GLY A 85 9.31 10.99 0.02
C GLY A 85 9.50 9.72 0.84
N MET A 86 8.45 8.96 1.08
CA MET A 86 8.53 7.65 1.76
C MET A 86 8.96 6.51 0.82
N GLY A 87 9.10 6.78 -0.47
CA GLY A 87 9.37 5.75 -1.47
C GLY A 87 8.10 5.11 -2.03
N VAL A 88 6.92 5.57 -1.62
CA VAL A 88 5.63 5.14 -2.14
C VAL A 88 5.33 5.96 -3.40
N ARG A 89 5.00 5.30 -4.49
CA ARG A 89 4.70 5.98 -5.75
C ARG A 89 3.32 6.60 -5.70
N VAL A 90 3.25 7.91 -5.88
CA VAL A 90 1.98 8.64 -5.91
C VAL A 90 1.49 8.68 -7.37
N GLU A 91 0.46 7.91 -7.66
CA GLU A 91 -0.10 7.76 -9.01
C GLU A 91 -1.62 7.57 -8.93
N TYR A 92 -2.30 7.64 -10.07
CA TYR A 92 -3.72 7.33 -10.14
C TYR A 92 -3.87 5.81 -10.10
N VAL A 93 -4.35 5.29 -8.95
CA VAL A 93 -4.30 3.86 -8.68
C VAL A 93 -5.44 3.04 -9.29
N GLY A 94 -6.47 3.68 -9.83
CA GLY A 94 -7.59 2.94 -10.44
C GLY A 94 -7.14 1.99 -11.55
N THR A 95 -6.33 2.48 -12.47
CA THR A 95 -5.78 1.65 -13.55
C THR A 95 -4.76 0.64 -13.02
N ILE A 96 -3.96 1.03 -12.03
CA ILE A 96 -2.95 0.16 -11.43
C ILE A 96 -3.62 -1.04 -10.75
N ILE A 97 -4.64 -0.80 -9.94
CA ILE A 97 -5.41 -1.87 -9.28
C ILE A 97 -6.05 -2.78 -10.34
N SER A 98 -6.68 -2.18 -11.34
CA SER A 98 -7.36 -2.93 -12.38
C SER A 98 -6.41 -3.80 -13.18
N ASP A 99 -5.23 -3.28 -13.51
CA ASP A 99 -4.22 -4.02 -14.25
C ASP A 99 -3.67 -5.20 -13.45
N TYR A 100 -3.46 -5.03 -12.15
CA TYR A 100 -3.04 -6.15 -11.30
C TYR A 100 -4.12 -7.23 -11.21
N ILE A 101 -5.38 -6.84 -11.08
CA ILE A 101 -6.49 -7.81 -11.07
C ILE A 101 -6.52 -8.60 -12.39
N LYS A 102 -6.32 -7.91 -13.52
CA LYS A 102 -6.26 -8.57 -14.85
C LYS A 102 -5.09 -9.54 -14.96
N GLN A 103 -4.01 -9.28 -14.24
CA GLN A 103 -2.83 -10.15 -14.20
C GLN A 103 -2.96 -11.31 -13.23
N GLY A 104 -4.10 -11.46 -12.56
CA GLY A 104 -4.35 -12.56 -11.65
C GLY A 104 -4.03 -12.28 -10.19
N TYR A 105 -3.76 -11.03 -9.82
CA TYR A 105 -3.58 -10.68 -8.40
C TYR A 105 -4.91 -10.75 -7.66
N VAL A 106 -4.89 -11.39 -6.51
CA VAL A 106 -6.06 -11.46 -5.63
C VAL A 106 -6.05 -10.24 -4.70
N PRO A 107 -7.09 -9.39 -4.72
CA PRO A 107 -7.13 -8.24 -3.83
C PRO A 107 -7.50 -8.65 -2.41
N MET A 108 -6.80 -8.07 -1.44
CA MET A 108 -7.12 -8.20 -0.02
C MET A 108 -7.16 -6.78 0.55
N VAL A 109 -8.33 -6.37 1.03
CA VAL A 109 -8.57 -5.00 1.49
C VAL A 109 -8.61 -4.94 3.02
N TRP A 110 -7.84 -3.98 3.53
CA TRP A 110 -7.78 -3.68 4.96
C TRP A 110 -8.33 -2.29 5.26
#